data_4c2964b1ebe4f44c603c3430301d8b52
#
_entry.id   4c2964b1ebe4f44c603c3430301d8b52
#
_cell.length_a   1.000
_cell.length_b   1.000
_cell.length_c   1.000
_cell.angle_alpha   90.00
_cell.angle_beta   90.00
_cell.angle_gamma   90.00
#
_symmetry.space_group_name_H-M   'P 1'
#
loop_
_entity.id
_entity.type
_entity.pdbx_description
1 polymer ?
#
loop_
_entity_poly.entity_id
_entity_poly.type
_entity_poly.pdbx_seq_one_letter_code
_entity_poly.pdbx_strand_id
1 'polypeptide(L)'
;MESREKSMTAKNTSAVPGRSASELMSVRIAKIGGWQGATLTRVRTLINEADPDVVEELKWMGTPVWSHDGIICTGEFYKTAVKLTFAKGAFLEDPARLFTSSLDGKMRRAIDIKEGEVIDVKAFKALIRAAVALNVSSGKKPARRRGKPLV
;
A
#
# COMPACT_ATOMS: atom_id res chain seq x y z
N MET A 1 -7.29 -30.55 -2.34
CA MET A 1 -6.63 -30.10 -2.61
C MET A 1 -6.22 -29.44 -3.03
N GLU A 2 -6.21 -29.77 -2.86
CA GLU A 2 -5.35 -29.32 -3.19
C GLU A 2 -5.07 -28.49 -3.82
N SER A 3 -5.46 -28.90 -3.77
CA SER A 3 -4.68 -28.21 -4.28
C SER A 3 -4.60 -27.27 -4.84
N ARG A 4 -5.01 -27.79 -4.84
CA ARG A 4 -4.48 -27.04 -5.19
C ARG A 4 -4.21 -26.08 -5.72
N GLU A 5 -4.28 -26.28 -5.44
CA GLU A 5 -3.57 -25.53 -5.64
C GLU A 5 -3.01 -24.89 -5.98
N LYS A 6 -3.02 -25.39 -5.97
CA LYS A 6 -2.01 -24.92 -6.04
C LYS A 6 -1.45 -24.17 -6.65
N SER A 7 -1.61 -24.46 -6.77
CA SER A 7 -0.61 -23.87 -7.07
C SER A 7 -0.37 -22.85 -7.51
N MET A 8 -0.47 -22.91 -7.41
CA MET A 8 0.11 -22.07 -7.54
C MET A 8 0.63 -21.29 -7.69
N THR A 9 0.86 -21.31 -7.52
CA THR A 9 1.69 -20.72 -7.42
C THR A 9 2.56 -20.11 -7.55
N ALA A 10 2.71 -20.47 -7.61
CA ALA A 10 3.84 -20.12 -7.45
C ALA A 10 4.48 -19.41 -8.25
N LYS A 11 4.53 -18.98 -8.52
CA LYS A 11 5.21 -18.39 -9.22
C LYS A 11 5.78 -17.26 -8.92
N ASN A 12 5.84 -16.79 -8.46
CA ASN A 12 6.51 -15.93 -8.11
C ASN A 12 7.03 -15.68 -7.15
N THR A 13 7.18 -16.00 -6.92
CA THR A 13 7.65 -15.78 -6.03
C THR A 13 8.68 -15.84 -5.60
N SER A 14 8.88 -15.58 -5.56
CA SER A 14 9.90 -15.51 -5.32
C SER A 14 10.40 -16.01 -4.29
N ALA A 15 10.23 -16.33 -3.75
CA ALA A 15 10.95 -16.55 -2.72
C ALA A 15 10.63 -17.77 -2.06
N VAL A 16 9.70 -17.88 -1.27
CA VAL A 16 9.43 -19.08 -0.53
C VAL A 16 8.45 -19.93 -1.32
N PRO A 17 8.87 -21.15 -1.71
CA PRO A 17 7.98 -21.99 -2.48
C PRO A 17 6.64 -22.19 -1.80
N GLY A 18 5.58 -22.07 -2.56
CA GLY A 18 4.26 -22.31 -2.06
C GLY A 18 3.59 -21.17 -1.34
N ARG A 19 4.28 -20.03 -1.23
CA ARG A 19 3.69 -18.87 -0.56
C ARG A 19 3.45 -17.73 -1.52
N SER A 20 2.26 -17.14 -1.44
CA SER A 20 1.94 -15.96 -2.20
C SER A 20 2.58 -14.74 -1.57
N ALA A 21 2.62 -13.65 -2.31
CA ALA A 21 3.13 -12.38 -1.77
C ALA A 21 2.31 -11.92 -0.58
N SER A 22 0.98 -12.10 -0.61
CA SER A 22 0.14 -11.76 0.52
C SER A 22 0.45 -12.60 1.75
N GLU A 23 0.73 -13.89 1.56
CA GLU A 23 1.11 -14.74 2.68
C GLU A 23 2.45 -14.31 3.28
N LEU A 24 3.41 -13.93 2.43
CA LEU A 24 4.68 -13.43 2.91
C LEU A 24 4.50 -12.15 3.70
N MET A 25 3.60 -11.28 3.26
CA MET A 25 3.30 -10.07 4.01
C MET A 25 2.70 -10.41 5.37
N SER A 26 1.81 -11.41 5.43
CA SER A 26 1.23 -11.84 6.71
C SER A 26 2.31 -12.30 7.67
N VAL A 27 3.26 -13.08 7.19
CA VAL A 27 4.37 -13.58 8.02
C VAL A 27 5.22 -12.41 8.50
N ARG A 28 5.51 -11.47 7.61
CA ARG A 28 6.34 -10.31 7.95
C ARG A 28 5.70 -9.46 9.04
N ILE A 29 4.41 -9.16 8.90
CA ILE A 29 3.70 -8.33 9.88
C ILE A 29 3.63 -9.05 11.22
N ALA A 30 3.39 -10.37 11.20
CA ALA A 30 3.38 -11.14 12.43
C ALA A 30 4.74 -11.08 13.14
N LYS A 31 5.82 -11.09 12.39
CA LYS A 31 7.17 -11.00 12.97
C LYS A 31 7.46 -9.63 13.56
N ILE A 32 6.94 -8.57 12.94
CA ILE A 32 7.10 -7.23 13.49
C ILE A 32 6.47 -7.20 14.88
N GLY A 33 5.27 -7.73 15.01
CA GLY A 33 4.62 -7.86 16.31
C GLY A 33 4.36 -6.54 17.01
N GLY A 34 4.00 -6.64 18.28
CA GLY A 34 3.76 -5.46 19.08
C GLY A 34 2.65 -4.58 18.54
N TRP A 35 2.61 -3.35 19.02
CA TRP A 35 1.59 -2.42 18.56
C TRP A 35 1.81 -2.00 17.10
N GLN A 36 3.08 -2.03 16.65
CA GLN A 36 3.39 -1.70 15.25
C GLN A 36 2.78 -2.76 14.33
N GLY A 37 2.95 -4.03 14.66
CA GLY A 37 2.35 -5.10 13.87
C GLY A 37 0.84 -5.06 13.88
N ALA A 38 0.24 -4.75 15.03
CA ALA A 38 -1.20 -4.60 15.14
C ALA A 38 -1.70 -3.44 14.28
N THR A 39 -0.98 -2.33 14.29
CA THR A 39 -1.32 -1.16 13.47
C THR A 39 -1.24 -1.51 11.99
N LEU A 40 -0.17 -2.18 11.57
CA LEU A 40 -0.01 -2.58 10.17
C LEU A 40 -1.10 -3.56 9.75
N THR A 41 -1.50 -4.46 10.64
CA THR A 41 -2.62 -5.36 10.37
C THR A 41 -3.91 -4.58 10.12
N ARG A 42 -4.17 -3.57 10.95
CA ARG A 42 -5.35 -2.74 10.80
C ARG A 42 -5.32 -1.96 9.48
N VAL A 43 -4.19 -1.35 9.18
CA VAL A 43 -3.99 -0.63 7.92
C VAL A 43 -4.23 -1.55 6.74
N ARG A 44 -3.66 -2.73 6.79
CA ARG A 44 -3.80 -3.72 5.72
C ARG A 44 -5.26 -4.07 5.47
N THR A 45 -6.01 -4.30 6.55
CA THR A 45 -7.43 -4.60 6.45
C THR A 45 -8.17 -3.47 5.75
N LEU A 46 -7.90 -2.23 6.15
CA LEU A 46 -8.58 -1.07 5.58
C LEU A 46 -8.23 -0.88 4.11
N ILE A 47 -6.97 -1.09 3.75
CA ILE A 47 -6.54 -0.98 2.35
C ILE A 47 -7.27 -2.02 1.49
N ASN A 48 -7.33 -3.26 1.97
CA ASN A 48 -8.00 -4.32 1.21
C ASN A 48 -9.51 -4.08 1.09
N GLU A 49 -10.10 -3.47 2.13
CA GLU A 49 -11.52 -3.10 2.06
C GLU A 49 -11.77 -1.98 1.06
N ALA A 50 -10.86 -1.01 1.01
CA ALA A 50 -10.99 0.11 0.09
C ALA A 50 -10.75 -0.31 -1.35
N ASP A 51 -9.85 -1.27 -1.55
CA ASP A 51 -9.47 -1.74 -2.88
C ASP A 51 -9.27 -3.25 -2.85
N PRO A 52 -10.32 -4.02 -3.15
CA PRO A 52 -10.21 -5.49 -3.14
C PRO A 52 -9.22 -6.05 -4.16
N ASP A 53 -8.83 -5.26 -5.14
CA ASP A 53 -7.88 -5.68 -6.17
C ASP A 53 -6.45 -5.25 -5.87
N VAL A 54 -6.20 -4.73 -4.68
CA VAL A 54 -4.87 -4.26 -4.33
C VAL A 54 -3.86 -5.41 -4.36
N VAL A 55 -2.66 -5.09 -4.85
CA VAL A 55 -1.55 -6.05 -4.86
C VAL A 55 -0.69 -5.79 -3.64
N GLU A 56 -0.44 -6.84 -2.88
CA GLU A 56 0.40 -6.77 -1.69
C GLU A 56 1.71 -7.49 -1.96
N GLU A 57 2.82 -6.87 -1.60
CA GLU A 57 4.12 -7.52 -1.73
C GLU A 57 5.11 -6.92 -0.75
N LEU A 58 6.20 -7.64 -0.55
CA LEU A 58 7.32 -7.13 0.22
C LEU A 58 8.39 -6.71 -0.76
N LYS A 59 8.94 -5.53 -0.57
CA LYS A 59 10.03 -5.04 -1.40
C LYS A 59 11.21 -4.67 -0.53
N TRP A 60 12.34 -4.51 -1.20
CA TRP A 60 13.59 -4.13 -0.56
C TRP A 60 13.90 -5.14 0.54
N MET A 61 14.00 -4.73 1.77
CA MET A 61 14.36 -5.65 2.85
C MET A 61 13.16 -5.99 3.72
N GLY A 62 12.04 -6.31 3.07
CA GLY A 62 10.86 -6.75 3.80
C GLY A 62 9.86 -5.65 4.10
N THR A 63 9.85 -4.60 3.29
CA THR A 63 8.89 -3.51 3.46
C THR A 63 7.56 -3.87 2.82
N PRO A 64 6.46 -3.82 3.57
CA PRO A 64 5.12 -3.99 2.99
C PRO A 64 4.82 -2.89 1.99
N VAL A 65 4.36 -3.29 0.80
CA VAL A 65 4.03 -2.36 -0.27
C VAL A 65 2.68 -2.74 -0.83
N TRP A 66 1.83 -1.74 -1.03
CA TRP A 66 0.51 -1.92 -1.63
C TRP A 66 0.50 -1.16 -2.94
N SER A 67 0.04 -1.83 -3.99
CA SER A 67 0.08 -1.31 -5.36
C SER A 67 -1.23 -1.57 -6.09
N HIS A 68 -1.53 -0.70 -7.03
CA HIS A 68 -2.60 -0.89 -8.00
C HIS A 68 -2.26 0.04 -9.16
N ASP A 69 -1.76 -0.55 -10.26
CA ASP A 69 -1.23 0.21 -11.40
C ASP A 69 -0.16 1.20 -10.97
N GLY A 70 0.69 0.76 -10.05
CA GLY A 70 1.75 1.57 -9.45
C GLY A 70 1.62 1.55 -7.95
N ILE A 71 2.66 1.97 -7.26
CA ILE A 71 2.67 1.95 -5.80
C ILE A 71 1.63 2.93 -5.26
N ILE A 72 0.80 2.45 -4.35
CA ILE A 72 -0.11 3.29 -3.57
C ILE A 72 0.66 3.82 -2.37
N CYS A 73 1.10 2.92 -1.51
CA CYS A 73 1.84 3.31 -0.31
C CYS A 73 2.70 2.17 0.18
N THR A 74 3.64 2.52 1.06
CA THR A 74 4.50 1.57 1.73
C THR A 74 4.30 1.72 3.23
N GLY A 75 4.53 0.62 3.96
CA GLY A 75 4.39 0.61 5.41
C GLY A 75 5.74 0.39 6.06
N GLU A 76 6.16 1.34 6.89
CA GLU A 76 7.38 1.23 7.65
C GLU A 76 7.03 1.34 9.12
N PHE A 77 7.91 0.84 9.97
CA PHE A 77 7.67 0.95 11.39
C PHE A 77 8.93 1.43 12.10
N TYR A 78 8.69 2.20 13.14
CA TYR A 78 9.74 2.75 13.97
C TYR A 78 9.32 2.56 15.42
N LYS A 79 10.24 2.86 16.32
CA LYS A 79 9.94 2.71 17.74
C LYS A 79 8.72 3.53 18.16
N THR A 80 8.54 4.69 17.56
CA THR A 80 7.50 5.64 17.98
C THR A 80 6.34 5.79 17.00
N ALA A 81 6.42 5.19 15.82
CA ALA A 81 5.36 5.40 14.82
C ALA A 81 5.38 4.30 13.77
N VAL A 82 4.23 4.06 13.20
CA VAL A 82 4.09 3.36 11.93
C VAL A 82 3.92 4.44 10.88
N LYS A 83 4.73 4.39 9.83
CA LYS A 83 4.71 5.41 8.78
C LYS A 83 4.19 4.81 7.49
N LEU A 84 3.14 5.42 6.96
CA LEU A 84 2.59 5.04 5.65
C LEU A 84 2.96 6.14 4.67
N THR A 85 3.81 5.81 3.71
CA THR A 85 4.27 6.79 2.73
C THR A 85 3.53 6.56 1.41
N PHE A 86 2.78 7.57 1.01
CA PHE A 86 2.03 7.53 -0.25
C PHE A 86 2.93 8.06 -1.36
N ALA A 87 3.19 7.22 -2.34
CA ALA A 87 4.15 7.53 -3.40
C ALA A 87 3.81 8.83 -4.15
N LYS A 88 2.53 9.10 -4.32
CA LYS A 88 2.07 10.30 -5.03
C LYS A 88 1.20 11.17 -4.13
N GLY A 89 1.50 11.15 -2.84
CA GLY A 89 0.69 11.85 -1.86
C GLY A 89 0.51 13.33 -2.13
N ALA A 90 1.54 13.98 -2.72
CA ALA A 90 1.46 15.40 -3.00
C ALA A 90 0.36 15.75 -4.02
N PHE A 91 -0.09 14.77 -4.79
CA PHE A 91 -1.11 14.98 -5.81
C PHE A 91 -2.50 14.55 -5.35
N LEU A 92 -2.63 14.16 -4.09
CA LEU A 92 -3.91 13.71 -3.54
C LEU A 92 -4.52 14.80 -2.70
N GLU A 93 -5.83 14.95 -2.81
CA GLU A 93 -6.55 15.81 -1.89
C GLU A 93 -6.64 15.08 -0.56
N ASP A 94 -6.44 15.82 0.50
CA ASP A 94 -6.44 15.29 1.85
C ASP A 94 -7.25 16.19 2.76
N PRO A 95 -8.58 16.25 2.55
CA PRO A 95 -9.40 17.18 3.32
C PRO A 95 -9.41 16.89 4.81
N ALA A 96 -9.21 15.63 5.21
CA ALA A 96 -9.18 15.26 6.62
C ALA A 96 -7.80 15.47 7.24
N ARG A 97 -6.82 15.93 6.46
CA ARG A 97 -5.47 16.21 6.93
C ARG A 97 -4.80 15.00 7.57
N LEU A 98 -4.88 13.87 6.86
CA LEU A 98 -4.26 12.64 7.34
C LEU A 98 -2.75 12.68 7.24
N PHE A 99 -2.21 13.33 6.20
CA PHE A 99 -0.75 13.41 6.06
C PHE A 99 -0.16 14.27 7.16
N THR A 100 0.84 13.72 7.83
CA THR A 100 1.47 14.37 8.98
C THR A 100 2.97 14.59 8.79
N SER A 101 3.57 13.97 7.78
CA SER A 101 4.99 14.16 7.53
C SER A 101 5.26 14.19 6.04
N SER A 102 6.48 14.57 5.69
CA SER A 102 6.91 14.76 4.30
C SER A 102 6.05 15.80 3.58
N LEU A 103 5.55 16.80 4.33
CA LEU A 103 4.60 17.77 3.77
C LEU A 103 5.22 18.68 2.74
N ASP A 104 6.54 18.81 2.72
CA ASP A 104 7.25 19.57 1.71
C ASP A 104 7.68 18.74 0.51
N GLY A 105 7.37 17.44 0.53
CA GLY A 105 7.74 16.56 -0.55
C GLY A 105 7.04 16.92 -1.84
N LYS A 106 7.76 16.82 -2.95
CA LYS A 106 7.18 17.12 -4.26
C LYS A 106 6.27 16.01 -4.75
N MET A 107 6.48 14.79 -4.27
CA MET A 107 5.64 13.65 -4.66
C MET A 107 5.11 12.91 -3.46
N ARG A 108 5.95 12.56 -2.52
CA ARG A 108 5.57 11.72 -1.40
C ARG A 108 5.00 12.52 -0.25
N ARG A 109 4.05 11.91 0.42
CA ARG A 109 3.50 12.41 1.68
C ARG A 109 3.28 11.20 2.57
N ALA A 110 3.36 11.40 3.88
CA ALA A 110 3.26 10.28 4.80
C ALA A 110 2.32 10.55 5.96
N ILE A 111 1.74 9.45 6.44
CA ILE A 111 0.92 9.45 7.66
C ILE A 111 1.74 8.74 8.73
N ASP A 112 1.98 9.41 9.85
CA ASP A 112 2.60 8.78 11.01
C ASP A 112 1.51 8.42 11.99
N ILE A 113 1.43 7.13 12.34
CA ILE A 113 0.45 6.63 13.30
C ILE A 113 1.20 6.23 14.55
N LYS A 114 0.89 6.88 15.66
CA LYS A 114 1.53 6.58 16.93
C LYS A 114 0.72 5.55 17.69
N GLU A 115 1.36 4.93 18.67
CA GLU A 115 0.70 3.92 19.47
C GLU A 115 -0.59 4.48 20.08
N GLY A 116 -1.68 3.74 19.90
CA GLY A 116 -2.96 4.13 20.48
C GLY A 116 -3.77 5.11 19.65
N GLU A 117 -3.20 5.65 18.57
CA GLU A 117 -3.97 6.56 17.73
C GLU A 117 -5.04 5.81 16.94
N VAL A 118 -6.19 6.44 16.81
CA VAL A 118 -7.31 5.87 16.08
C VAL A 118 -7.27 6.35 14.64
N ILE A 119 -7.38 5.42 13.71
CA ILE A 119 -7.41 5.76 12.29
C ILE A 119 -8.82 6.19 11.91
N ASP A 120 -8.93 7.32 11.22
CA ASP A 120 -10.20 7.74 10.63
C ASP A 120 -10.49 6.84 9.45
N VAL A 121 -11.30 5.82 9.66
CA VAL A 121 -11.53 4.75 8.68
C VAL A 121 -12.06 5.30 7.37
N LYS A 122 -13.07 6.15 7.45
CA LYS A 122 -13.70 6.66 6.24
C LYS A 122 -12.75 7.52 5.43
N ALA A 123 -12.04 8.43 6.10
CA ALA A 123 -11.08 9.30 5.44
C ALA A 123 -9.91 8.51 4.85
N PHE A 124 -9.44 7.51 5.59
CA PHE A 124 -8.33 6.69 5.12
C PHE A 124 -8.71 5.90 3.87
N LYS A 125 -9.87 5.27 3.89
CA LYS A 125 -10.33 4.52 2.72
C LYS A 125 -10.53 5.43 1.51
N ALA A 126 -11.05 6.63 1.73
CA ALA A 126 -11.20 7.60 0.66
C ALA A 126 -9.86 7.97 0.04
N LEU A 127 -8.83 8.12 0.89
CA LEU A 127 -7.50 8.45 0.43
C LEU A 127 -6.91 7.30 -0.40
N ILE A 128 -7.11 6.07 0.04
CA ILE A 128 -6.65 4.90 -0.72
C ILE A 128 -7.33 4.85 -2.09
N ARG A 129 -8.64 5.06 -2.14
CA ARG A 129 -9.37 5.06 -3.41
C ARG A 129 -8.91 6.16 -4.34
N ALA A 130 -8.61 7.34 -3.78
CA ALA A 130 -8.08 8.45 -4.58
C ALA A 130 -6.71 8.11 -5.16
N ALA A 131 -5.87 7.43 -4.38
CA ALA A 131 -4.55 7.01 -4.86
C ALA A 131 -4.68 5.98 -5.99
N VAL A 132 -5.61 5.04 -5.85
CA VAL A 132 -5.89 4.06 -6.91
C VAL A 132 -6.35 4.78 -8.18
N ALA A 133 -7.30 5.69 -8.05
CA ALA A 133 -7.83 6.43 -9.20
C ALA A 133 -6.74 7.22 -9.92
N LEU A 134 -5.84 7.83 -9.15
CA LEU A 134 -4.74 8.57 -9.73
C LEU A 134 -3.81 7.66 -10.52
N ASN A 135 -3.47 6.49 -9.96
CA ASN A 135 -2.60 5.54 -10.65
C ASN A 135 -3.26 5.00 -11.92
N VAL A 136 -4.52 4.65 -11.85
CA VAL A 136 -5.24 4.13 -13.01
C VAL A 136 -5.29 5.16 -14.12
N SER A 137 -5.62 6.40 -13.81
CA SER A 137 -5.69 7.42 -14.83
C SER A 137 -4.33 7.75 -15.42
N SER A 138 -3.29 7.77 -14.60
CA SER A 138 -1.93 8.00 -15.08
C SER A 138 -1.45 6.86 -15.97
N GLY A 139 -1.78 5.64 -15.61
CA GLY A 139 -1.37 4.48 -16.37
C GLY A 139 -2.02 4.39 -17.73
N LYS A 140 -3.15 5.03 -17.92
CA LYS A 140 -3.83 5.02 -19.20
C LYS A 140 -3.33 6.05 -20.17
N LYS A 141 -2.60 7.02 -19.68
CA LYS A 141 -2.16 8.09 -20.52
C LYS A 141 -1.28 7.72 -21.65
N PRO A 142 -0.29 6.97 -21.45
CA PRO A 142 0.64 6.81 -22.53
C PRO A 142 0.02 6.24 -23.74
N ALA A 143 -0.96 5.60 -23.58
CA ALA A 143 -1.47 5.01 -24.76
C ALA A 143 -1.96 6.03 -25.69
N ARG A 144 -2.20 7.07 -25.31
CA ARG A 144 -2.67 7.97 -26.08
C ARG A 144 -2.07 9.06 -26.41
N ARG A 145 -1.65 9.16 -26.14
CA ARG A 145 -0.92 10.02 -26.15
C ARG A 145 -0.21 10.27 -26.67
N ARG A 146 -0.34 9.74 -26.95
CA ARG A 146 0.54 9.81 -27.15
C ARG A 146 0.56 10.41 -28.04
N GLY A 147 -0.08 10.49 -27.90
CA GLY A 147 0.04 10.91 -28.43
C GLY A 147 -0.29 11.66 -28.95
N LYS A 148 -0.26 11.61 -28.72
CA LYS A 148 -0.29 12.13 -29.01
C LYS A 148 -0.52 12.82 -29.44
N PRO A 149 -0.74 12.71 -29.41
CA PRO A 149 -0.78 13.07 -29.79
C PRO A 149 -1.12 13.72 -30.09
N LEU A 150 -1.26 13.27 -29.88
CA LEU A 150 -1.31 13.68 -29.88
C LEU A 150 -1.57 14.35 -30.19
N VAL A 151 -1.75 13.97 -30.35
CA VAL A 151 -1.60 14.33 -30.37
C VAL A 151 -1.60 14.78 -30.51
#